data_19dd57ac7160b48114303e7cdd99f7d6
#
_entry.id   19dd57ac7160b48114303e7cdd99f7d6
#
_cell.length_a   1.000
_cell.length_b   1.000
_cell.length_c   1.000
_cell.angle_alpha   90.00
_cell.angle_beta   90.00
_cell.angle_gamma   90.00
#
_symmetry.space_group_name_H-M   'P 1'
#
loop_
_entity.id
_entity.type
_entity.pdbx_description
1 polymer ?
#
loop_
_entity_poly.entity_id
_entity_poly.type
_entity_poly.pdbx_seq_one_letter_code
_entity_poly.pdbx_strand_id
1 'polypeptide(L)'
;DMERIGDQASDIAEIIGFLNGRIGTDAQYICQMAVAAMRMVTESVEAYVKRDVAMAEATIQHDDVVDDLFLKVKESLIQMISENPKDGEYALDLLMIAKYFERIGDHATNIAEWVVFSVTGVHEQG
;
A
#
# COMPACT_ATOMS: atom_id res chain seq x y z
N ASP A 1 -8.23 10.09 9.65
CA ASP A 1 -7.47 9.24 8.74
C ASP A 1 -6.93 7.96 9.38
N MET A 2 -6.48 8.03 10.62
CA MET A 2 -5.99 6.83 11.32
C MET A 2 -7.08 5.78 11.51
N GLU A 3 -8.29 6.20 11.83
CA GLU A 3 -9.44 5.30 11.97
C GLU A 3 -9.75 4.61 10.64
N ARG A 4 -9.72 5.37 9.55
CA ARG A 4 -9.94 4.83 8.21
C ARG A 4 -8.86 3.82 7.83
N ILE A 5 -7.60 4.11 8.16
CA ILE A 5 -6.48 3.19 7.91
C ILE A 5 -6.66 1.90 8.71
N GLY A 6 -7.09 2.00 9.97
CA GLY A 6 -7.35 0.83 10.80
C GLY A 6 -8.43 -0.08 10.22
N ASP A 7 -9.53 0.51 9.75
CA ASP A 7 -10.61 -0.24 9.11
C ASP A 7 -10.13 -0.90 7.81
N GLN A 8 -9.36 -0.18 7.01
CA GLN A 8 -8.78 -0.71 5.77
C GLN A 8 -7.81 -1.85 6.04
N ALA A 9 -7.00 -1.75 7.09
CA ALA A 9 -6.06 -2.81 7.46
C ALA A 9 -6.79 -4.10 7.84
N SER A 10 -7.93 -3.98 8.54
CA SER A 10 -8.77 -5.12 8.89
C SER A 10 -9.35 -5.80 7.65
N ASP A 11 -9.85 -5.00 6.70
CA ASP A 11 -10.37 -5.52 5.43
C ASP A 11 -9.28 -6.22 4.62
N ILE A 12 -8.07 -5.67 4.62
CA ILE A 12 -6.92 -6.26 3.93
C ILE A 12 -6.56 -7.61 4.52
N ALA A 13 -6.58 -7.75 5.84
CA ALA A 13 -6.30 -9.02 6.50
C ALA A 13 -7.27 -10.11 6.03
N GLU A 14 -8.55 -9.77 5.89
CA GLU A 14 -9.56 -10.69 5.36
C GLU A 14 -9.29 -11.04 3.90
N ILE A 15 -8.93 -10.06 3.08
CA ILE A 15 -8.62 -10.26 1.66
C ILE A 15 -7.40 -11.16 1.51
N ILE A 16 -6.35 -10.94 2.29
CA ILE A 16 -5.14 -11.76 2.26
C ILE A 16 -5.47 -13.20 2.65
N GLY A 17 -6.31 -13.38 3.68
CA GLY A 17 -6.76 -14.71 4.07
C GLY A 17 -7.52 -15.41 2.95
N PHE A 18 -8.36 -14.70 2.24
CA PHE A 18 -9.08 -15.21 1.08
C PHE A 18 -8.11 -15.58 -0.06
N LEU A 19 -7.14 -14.72 -0.35
CA LEU A 19 -6.15 -14.95 -1.39
C LEU A 19 -5.25 -16.15 -1.09
N ASN A 20 -4.88 -16.35 0.18
CA ASN A 20 -4.04 -17.48 0.58
C ASN A 20 -4.66 -18.84 0.25
N GLY A 21 -5.98 -18.90 0.09
CA GLY A 21 -6.64 -20.10 -0.35
C GLY A 21 -6.59 -20.33 -1.86
N ARG A 22 -6.14 -19.34 -2.64
CA ARG A 22 -6.20 -19.37 -4.11
C ARG A 22 -4.87 -19.15 -4.81
N ILE A 23 -3.80 -18.96 -4.07
CA ILE A 23 -2.60 -18.37 -4.65
C ILE A 23 -1.76 -19.33 -5.43
N GLY A 24 -1.54 -18.91 -6.71
CA GLY A 24 -0.31 -19.15 -7.41
C GLY A 24 0.68 -17.98 -7.24
N THR A 25 1.74 -17.99 -8.03
CA THR A 25 2.80 -16.98 -8.04
C THR A 25 2.31 -15.56 -8.36
N ASP A 26 1.10 -15.44 -8.91
CA ASP A 26 0.57 -14.17 -9.44
C ASP A 26 0.28 -13.13 -8.35
N ALA A 27 0.02 -13.58 -7.12
CA ALA A 27 -0.27 -12.69 -6.00
C ALA A 27 0.97 -12.35 -5.18
N GLN A 28 2.16 -12.76 -5.61
CA GLN A 28 3.40 -12.51 -4.88
C GLN A 28 3.66 -11.01 -4.69
N TYR A 29 3.52 -10.23 -5.75
CA TYR A 29 3.74 -8.78 -5.67
C TYR A 29 2.65 -8.10 -4.85
N ILE A 30 1.44 -8.61 -4.89
CA ILE A 30 0.33 -8.08 -4.07
C ILE A 30 0.63 -8.29 -2.59
N CYS A 31 1.13 -9.46 -2.22
CA CYS A 31 1.54 -9.73 -0.83
C CYS A 31 2.68 -8.80 -0.41
N GLN A 32 3.64 -8.54 -1.29
CA GLN A 32 4.71 -7.58 -1.01
C GLN A 32 4.17 -6.16 -0.84
N MET A 33 3.19 -5.76 -1.66
CA MET A 33 2.52 -4.46 -1.50
C MET A 33 1.82 -4.36 -0.15
N ALA A 34 1.14 -5.42 0.26
CA ALA A 34 0.45 -5.46 1.55
C ALA A 34 1.43 -5.22 2.69
N VAL A 35 2.56 -5.92 2.68
CA VAL A 35 3.60 -5.77 3.70
C VAL A 35 4.16 -4.34 3.69
N ALA A 36 4.47 -3.81 2.50
CA ALA A 36 5.02 -2.46 2.36
C ALA A 36 4.02 -1.39 2.83
N ALA A 37 2.76 -1.52 2.45
CA ALA A 37 1.73 -0.56 2.84
C ALA A 37 1.48 -0.58 4.35
N MET A 38 1.42 -1.76 4.95
CA MET A 38 1.25 -1.89 6.40
C MET A 38 2.43 -1.35 7.17
N ARG A 39 3.64 -1.52 6.66
CA ARG A 39 4.84 -0.93 7.23
C ARG A 39 4.75 0.59 7.22
N MET A 40 4.32 1.18 6.11
CA MET A 40 4.12 2.63 6.01
C MET A 40 3.10 3.13 7.03
N VAL A 41 1.99 2.40 7.20
CA VAL A 41 0.98 2.74 8.20
C VAL A 41 1.59 2.75 9.60
N THR A 42 2.29 1.68 9.96
CA THR A 42 2.92 1.56 11.28
C THR A 42 3.91 2.70 11.52
N GLU A 43 4.77 2.97 10.53
CA GLU A 43 5.77 4.03 10.64
C GLU A 43 5.11 5.42 10.74
N SER A 44 4.06 5.67 9.95
CA SER A 44 3.38 6.97 9.97
C SER A 44 2.69 7.24 11.31
N VAL A 45 2.04 6.23 11.86
CA VAL A 45 1.38 6.34 13.17
C VAL A 45 2.43 6.55 14.28
N GLU A 46 3.52 5.81 14.24
CA GLU A 46 4.59 5.96 15.21
C GLU A 46 5.24 7.34 15.12
N ALA A 47 5.51 7.81 13.91
CA ALA A 47 6.02 9.16 13.68
C ALA A 47 5.07 10.23 14.23
N TYR A 48 3.76 10.02 14.05
CA TYR A 48 2.75 10.93 14.58
C TYR A 48 2.78 10.97 16.12
N VAL A 49 2.78 9.81 16.75
CA VAL A 49 2.77 9.70 18.21
C VAL A 49 4.03 10.30 18.83
N LYS A 50 5.18 10.02 18.22
CA LYS A 50 6.50 10.48 18.72
C LYS A 50 6.91 11.84 18.18
N ARG A 51 6.17 12.39 17.23
CA ARG A 51 6.54 13.61 16.51
C ARG A 51 7.93 13.51 15.89
N ASP A 52 8.23 12.35 15.33
CA ASP A 52 9.53 12.01 14.76
C ASP A 52 9.57 12.34 13.28
N VAL A 53 10.20 13.47 12.94
CA VAL A 53 10.28 13.98 11.56
C VAL A 53 11.10 13.04 10.67
N ALA A 54 12.21 12.49 11.18
CA ALA A 54 13.06 11.59 10.41
C ALA A 54 12.29 10.33 9.99
N MET A 55 11.51 9.77 10.91
CA MET A 55 10.68 8.60 10.62
C MET A 55 9.58 8.94 9.62
N ALA A 56 8.97 10.13 9.73
CA ALA A 56 7.96 10.60 8.80
C ALA A 56 8.54 10.78 7.39
N GLU A 57 9.73 11.34 7.28
CA GLU A 57 10.40 11.50 5.98
C GLU A 57 10.74 10.14 5.36
N ALA A 58 11.17 9.17 6.17
CA ALA A 58 11.41 7.80 5.71
C ALA A 58 10.13 7.17 5.17
N THR A 59 9.00 7.38 5.84
CA THR A 59 7.70 6.88 5.39
C THR A 59 7.33 7.46 4.03
N ILE A 60 7.54 8.75 3.83
CA ILE A 60 7.25 9.41 2.55
C ILE A 60 8.08 8.77 1.43
N GLN A 61 9.35 8.49 1.69
CA GLN A 61 10.22 7.85 0.70
C GLN A 61 9.79 6.41 0.38
N HIS A 62 9.24 5.70 1.34
CA HIS A 62 8.79 4.32 1.15
C HIS A 62 7.59 4.21 0.19
N ASP A 63 6.91 5.31 -0.09
CA ASP A 63 5.82 5.32 -1.07
C ASP A 63 6.31 4.88 -2.45
N ASP A 64 7.55 5.17 -2.80
CA ASP A 64 8.13 4.73 -4.07
C ASP A 64 8.19 3.20 -4.18
N VAL A 65 8.39 2.50 -3.07
CA VAL A 65 8.41 1.02 -3.04
C VAL A 65 7.02 0.49 -3.39
N VAL A 66 5.97 1.08 -2.82
CA VAL A 66 4.59 0.67 -3.11
C VAL A 66 4.24 0.94 -4.57
N ASP A 67 4.63 2.12 -5.09
CA ASP A 67 4.37 2.48 -6.48
C ASP A 67 5.08 1.54 -7.45
N ASP A 68 6.34 1.19 -7.19
CA ASP A 68 7.10 0.27 -8.02
C ASP A 68 6.47 -1.13 -8.02
N LEU A 69 6.04 -1.59 -6.86
CA LEU A 69 5.36 -2.88 -6.75
C LEU A 69 4.02 -2.87 -7.48
N PHE A 70 3.30 -1.75 -7.44
CA PHE A 70 2.06 -1.60 -8.19
C PHE A 70 2.28 -1.79 -9.69
N LEU A 71 3.34 -1.20 -10.23
CA LEU A 71 3.68 -1.36 -11.65
C LEU A 71 3.99 -2.81 -11.98
N LYS A 72 4.69 -3.52 -11.11
CA LYS A 72 4.97 -4.95 -11.29
C LYS A 72 3.70 -5.79 -11.26
N VAL A 73 2.77 -5.48 -10.36
CA VAL A 73 1.46 -6.14 -10.32
C VAL A 73 0.76 -5.93 -11.65
N LYS A 74 0.68 -4.70 -12.11
CA LYS A 74 0.01 -4.34 -13.36
C LYS A 74 0.57 -5.12 -14.54
N GLU A 75 1.90 -5.16 -14.68
CA GLU A 75 2.55 -5.91 -15.76
C GLU A 75 2.25 -7.41 -15.67
N SER A 76 2.30 -7.97 -14.47
CA SER A 76 2.00 -9.38 -14.23
C SER A 76 0.56 -9.72 -14.62
N LEU A 77 -0.39 -8.85 -14.30
CA LEU A 77 -1.80 -9.06 -14.62
C LEU A 77 -2.08 -8.95 -16.12
N ILE A 78 -1.41 -8.01 -16.80
CA ILE A 78 -1.52 -7.87 -18.25
C ILE A 78 -1.04 -9.16 -18.92
N GLN A 79 0.08 -9.69 -18.47
CA GLN A 79 0.63 -10.94 -19.01
C GLN A 79 -0.32 -12.12 -18.74
N MET A 80 -0.90 -12.19 -17.56
CA MET A 80 -1.87 -13.22 -17.20
C MET A 80 -3.05 -13.23 -18.14
N ILE A 81 -3.64 -12.06 -18.41
CA ILE A 81 -4.79 -11.93 -19.31
C ILE A 81 -4.39 -12.28 -20.75
N SER A 82 -3.19 -11.88 -21.16
CA SER A 82 -2.66 -12.18 -22.49
C SER A 82 -2.51 -13.68 -22.71
N GLU A 83 -2.06 -14.42 -21.71
CA GLU A 83 -1.88 -15.87 -21.80
C GLU A 83 -3.18 -16.62 -21.69
N ASN A 84 -4.11 -16.14 -20.85
CA ASN A 84 -5.40 -16.78 -20.63
C ASN A 84 -6.49 -15.72 -20.38
N PRO A 85 -7.18 -15.30 -21.46
CA PRO A 85 -8.24 -14.28 -21.33
C PRO A 85 -9.35 -14.63 -20.36
N LYS A 86 -9.55 -15.91 -20.05
CA LYS A 86 -10.55 -16.35 -19.09
C LYS A 86 -10.25 -15.88 -17.66
N ASP A 87 -8.99 -15.53 -17.38
CA ASP A 87 -8.57 -15.03 -16.08
C ASP A 87 -8.78 -13.52 -15.91
N GLY A 88 -9.43 -12.87 -16.87
CA GLY A 88 -9.63 -11.42 -16.85
C GLY A 88 -10.34 -10.92 -15.61
N GLU A 89 -11.40 -11.59 -15.17
CA GLU A 89 -12.14 -11.19 -13.98
C GLU A 89 -11.27 -11.32 -12.71
N TYR A 90 -10.56 -12.41 -12.58
CA TYR A 90 -9.64 -12.63 -11.47
C TYR A 90 -8.52 -11.58 -11.47
N ALA A 91 -7.96 -11.28 -12.64
CA ALA A 91 -6.91 -10.25 -12.77
C ALA A 91 -7.43 -8.87 -12.37
N LEU A 92 -8.67 -8.52 -12.75
CA LEU A 92 -9.27 -7.25 -12.35
C LEU A 92 -9.48 -7.18 -10.84
N ASP A 93 -9.90 -8.27 -10.22
CA ASP A 93 -10.05 -8.33 -8.76
C ASP A 93 -8.70 -8.09 -8.08
N LEU A 94 -7.64 -8.71 -8.59
CA LEU A 94 -6.29 -8.51 -8.05
C LEU A 94 -5.82 -7.06 -8.23
N LEU A 95 -6.15 -6.45 -9.37
CA LEU A 95 -5.81 -5.05 -9.61
C LEU A 95 -6.52 -4.12 -8.62
N MET A 96 -7.78 -4.38 -8.32
CA MET A 96 -8.53 -3.60 -7.33
C MET A 96 -7.91 -3.72 -5.94
N ILE A 97 -7.45 -4.90 -5.58
CA ILE A 97 -6.74 -5.13 -4.31
C ILE A 97 -5.45 -4.33 -4.28
N ALA A 98 -4.68 -4.37 -5.36
CA ALA A 98 -3.43 -3.60 -5.46
C ALA A 98 -3.69 -2.09 -5.34
N LYS A 99 -4.74 -1.59 -5.98
CA LYS A 99 -5.17 -0.19 -5.84
C LYS A 99 -5.52 0.17 -4.41
N TYR A 100 -6.11 -0.76 -3.70
CA TYR A 100 -6.46 -0.58 -2.29
C TYR A 100 -5.20 -0.37 -1.43
N PHE A 101 -4.17 -1.20 -1.65
CA PHE A 101 -2.90 -1.05 -0.94
C PHE A 101 -2.19 0.26 -1.30
N GLU A 102 -2.23 0.64 -2.57
CA GLU A 102 -1.67 1.92 -3.01
C GLU A 102 -2.34 3.08 -2.28
N ARG A 103 -3.65 3.03 -2.16
CA ARG A 103 -4.43 4.05 -1.45
C ARG A 103 -4.07 4.13 0.04
N ILE A 104 -3.82 2.98 0.66
CA ILE A 104 -3.36 2.92 2.05
C ILE A 104 -1.99 3.59 2.19
N GLY A 105 -1.08 3.32 1.27
CA GLY A 105 0.22 3.98 1.23
C GLY A 105 0.08 5.50 1.12
N ASP A 106 -0.84 5.97 0.28
CA ASP A 106 -1.12 7.41 0.14
C ASP A 106 -1.61 8.03 1.44
N HIS A 107 -2.49 7.35 2.17
CA HIS A 107 -2.95 7.84 3.48
C HIS A 107 -1.80 7.91 4.48
N ALA A 108 -0.93 6.90 4.49
CA ALA A 108 0.24 6.91 5.36
C ALA A 108 1.18 8.07 5.01
N THR A 109 1.38 8.32 3.73
CA THR A 109 2.17 9.46 3.25
C THR A 109 1.58 10.78 3.72
N ASN A 110 0.26 10.93 3.64
CA ASN A 110 -0.43 12.14 4.11
C ASN A 110 -0.22 12.36 5.61
N ILE A 111 -0.30 11.32 6.40
CA ILE A 111 -0.03 11.41 7.84
C ILE A 111 1.42 11.84 8.08
N ALA A 112 2.37 11.24 7.37
CA ALA A 112 3.78 11.55 7.50
C ALA A 112 4.07 13.01 7.10
N GLU A 113 3.48 13.49 6.00
CA GLU A 113 3.61 14.88 5.59
C GLU A 113 3.05 15.83 6.65
N TRP A 114 1.92 15.48 7.24
CA TRP A 114 1.35 16.25 8.34
C TRP A 114 2.30 16.32 9.54
N VAL A 115 2.97 15.22 9.88
CA VAL A 115 3.95 15.19 10.97
C VAL A 115 5.10 16.17 10.67
N VAL A 116 5.65 16.11 9.46
CA VAL A 116 6.73 17.01 9.05
C VAL A 116 6.27 18.46 9.16
N PHE A 117 5.11 18.77 8.60
CA PHE A 117 4.57 20.12 8.65
C PHE A 117 4.31 20.61 10.08
N SER A 118 3.71 19.75 10.93
CA SER A 118 3.34 20.16 12.30
C SER A 118 4.56 20.43 13.19
N VAL A 119 5.68 19.76 12.91
CA VAL A 119 6.90 19.91 13.70
C VAL A 119 7.81 21.00 13.14
N THR A 120 7.99 21.04 11.82
CA THR A 120 8.93 21.96 11.16
C THR A 120 8.27 23.25 10.67
N GLY A 121 6.96 23.28 10.50
CA GLY A 121 6.26 24.41 9.90
C GLY A 121 6.42 24.50 8.39
N VAL A 122 7.04 23.50 7.76
CA VAL A 122 7.26 23.46 6.31
C VAL A 122 6.40 22.37 5.69
N HIS A 123 5.53 22.75 4.77
CA HIS A 123 4.72 21.80 4.02
C HIS A 123 5.51 21.32 2.80
N GLU A 124 5.90 20.05 2.82
CA GLU A 124 6.52 19.43 1.67
C GLU A 124 5.46 19.07 0.64
N GLN A 125 5.59 19.64 -0.53
CA GLN A 125 4.81 19.21 -1.69
C GLN A 125 5.67 18.22 -2.46
N GLY A 126 5.34 16.95 -2.26
CA GLY A 126 6.07 15.89 -2.88
C GLY A 126 5.79 15.71 -4.35
#